data_55460321d699e2ebfbf07f6cf449c26c
#
_entry.id   55460321d699e2ebfbf07f6cf449c26c
#
_cell.length_a   1.000
_cell.length_b   1.000
_cell.length_c   1.000
_cell.angle_alpha   90.00
_cell.angle_beta   90.00
_cell.angle_gamma   90.00
#
_symmetry.space_group_name_H-M   'P 1'
#
loop_
_entity.id
_entity.type
_entity.pdbx_description
1 polymer ?
#
loop_
_entity_poly.entity_id
_entity_poly.type
_entity_poly.pdbx_seq_one_letter_code
_entity_poly.pdbx_strand_id
1 'polypeptide(L)'
;MINRETLTVDGSDMLTLSALPEGAGPHPVYIECCHAPGQDGFTENVLERWAEVGYAAYSHNLFHRQGPDAKGREALGILTDEELVRDCEALVAHARTGMGEDAKLTIGGHCMGGRVALLAGASIDGFYAVADFWGGNVMTAKGRDAPTVIDMVGNITCPVIGFFGNDDGNPAPEDVDRLDAELSRHGVTHTFHRYDGAGHAFQNFLNEANYRESQSEDAWGKVITFFGDALA
;
A
#
# COMPACT_ATOMS: atom_id res chain seq x y z
N MET A 1 15.81 5.48 10.66
CA MET A 1 16.97 5.17 9.74
C MET A 1 16.53 4.09 8.76
N ILE A 2 16.72 4.33 7.45
CA ILE A 2 16.33 3.40 6.40
C ILE A 2 17.44 2.37 6.12
N ASN A 3 17.12 1.10 6.28
CA ASN A 3 17.95 -0.01 5.83
C ASN A 3 17.61 -0.36 4.38
N ARG A 4 18.59 -0.86 3.65
CA ARG A 4 18.46 -1.28 2.24
C ARG A 4 18.99 -2.69 2.07
N GLU A 5 18.16 -3.56 1.55
CA GLU A 5 18.50 -4.95 1.29
C GLU A 5 18.01 -5.34 -0.12
N THR A 6 18.51 -6.45 -0.63
CA THR A 6 18.08 -6.96 -1.94
C THR A 6 17.54 -8.36 -1.76
N LEU A 7 16.29 -8.58 -2.20
CA LEU A 7 15.68 -9.89 -2.32
C LEU A 7 15.73 -10.33 -3.78
N THR A 8 15.92 -11.61 -4.03
CA THR A 8 15.80 -12.14 -5.39
C THR A 8 14.41 -12.75 -5.58
N VAL A 9 13.63 -12.17 -6.49
CA VAL A 9 12.28 -12.63 -6.83
C VAL A 9 12.20 -12.90 -8.33
N ASP A 10 11.83 -14.12 -8.70
CA ASP A 10 11.79 -14.59 -10.11
C ASP A 10 13.10 -14.34 -10.86
N GLY A 11 14.24 -14.44 -10.17
CA GLY A 11 15.57 -14.22 -10.76
C GLY A 11 15.94 -12.75 -10.98
N SER A 12 15.13 -11.80 -10.49
CA SER A 12 15.40 -10.37 -10.52
C SER A 12 15.68 -9.83 -9.12
N ASP A 13 16.61 -8.88 -9.01
CA ASP A 13 17.00 -8.24 -7.76
C ASP A 13 15.99 -7.15 -7.39
N MET A 14 15.26 -7.38 -6.32
CA MET A 14 14.24 -6.48 -5.78
C MET A 14 14.80 -5.72 -4.58
N LEU A 15 15.06 -4.41 -4.76
CA LEU A 15 15.45 -3.55 -3.64
C LEU A 15 14.32 -3.47 -2.62
N THR A 16 14.67 -3.71 -1.37
CA THR A 16 13.77 -3.61 -0.22
C THR A 16 14.28 -2.55 0.74
N LEU A 17 13.42 -1.67 1.16
CA LEU A 17 13.66 -0.69 2.21
C LEU A 17 13.01 -1.14 3.50
N SER A 18 13.63 -0.87 4.64
CA SER A 18 12.97 -1.04 5.93
C SER A 18 13.35 0.05 6.92
N ALA A 19 12.41 0.36 7.81
CA ALA A 19 12.62 1.16 9.01
C ALA A 19 12.10 0.35 10.21
N LEU A 20 12.94 0.18 11.22
CA LEU A 20 12.61 -0.60 12.41
C LEU A 20 12.43 0.33 13.60
N PRO A 21 11.43 0.07 14.48
CA PRO A 21 11.26 0.84 15.70
C PRO A 21 12.42 0.62 16.66
N GLU A 22 12.56 1.53 17.61
CA GLU A 22 13.52 1.35 18.72
C GLU A 22 13.05 0.23 19.67
N GLY A 23 14.01 -0.49 20.24
CA GLY A 23 13.76 -1.55 21.21
C GLY A 23 13.78 -2.96 20.62
N ALA A 24 13.59 -3.93 21.49
CA ALA A 24 13.58 -5.34 21.11
C ALA A 24 12.16 -5.74 20.61
N GLY A 25 12.10 -6.43 19.45
CA GLY A 25 10.87 -6.98 18.89
C GLY A 25 10.34 -8.22 19.68
N PRO A 26 9.33 -8.90 19.16
CA PRO A 26 8.76 -8.67 17.85
C PRO A 26 7.85 -7.42 17.78
N HIS A 27 7.84 -6.76 16.63
CA HIS A 27 6.98 -5.61 16.35
C HIS A 27 5.88 -6.01 15.34
N PRO A 28 4.70 -5.36 15.35
CA PRO A 28 3.77 -5.47 14.23
C PRO A 28 4.45 -4.98 12.95
N VAL A 29 4.04 -5.53 11.82
CA VAL A 29 4.64 -5.23 10.52
C VAL A 29 3.70 -4.37 9.69
N TYR A 30 4.25 -3.35 9.07
CA TYR A 30 3.61 -2.58 8.02
C TYR A 30 4.33 -2.78 6.68
N ILE A 31 3.58 -3.16 5.65
CA ILE A 31 4.07 -3.26 4.28
C ILE A 31 3.58 -2.03 3.50
N GLU A 32 4.50 -1.23 2.99
CA GLU A 32 4.23 -0.10 2.10
C GLU A 32 4.42 -0.53 0.65
N CYS A 33 3.35 -0.51 -0.14
CA CYS A 33 3.42 -0.62 -1.58
C CYS A 33 3.70 0.77 -2.18
N CYS A 34 4.84 0.94 -2.82
CA CYS A 34 5.30 2.24 -3.28
C CYS A 34 4.45 2.81 -4.44
N HIS A 35 4.51 4.12 -4.59
CA HIS A 35 3.81 4.86 -5.65
C HIS A 35 4.58 4.88 -6.99
N ALA A 36 3.99 5.50 -8.02
CA ALA A 36 4.59 5.53 -9.36
C ALA A 36 6.03 6.07 -9.46
N PRO A 37 6.47 7.06 -8.67
CA PRO A 37 7.87 7.46 -8.59
C PRO A 37 8.82 6.40 -8.05
N GLY A 38 8.30 5.32 -7.45
CA GLY A 38 9.11 4.27 -6.84
C GLY A 38 9.45 4.57 -5.39
N GLN A 39 10.53 3.97 -4.91
CA GLN A 39 11.03 4.15 -3.53
C GLN A 39 11.83 5.46 -3.42
N ASP A 40 11.13 6.56 -3.27
CA ASP A 40 11.69 7.90 -3.12
C ASP A 40 11.67 8.41 -1.66
N GLY A 41 12.03 9.67 -1.44
CA GLY A 41 12.03 10.29 -0.11
C GLY A 41 10.64 10.32 0.56
N PHE A 42 9.54 10.27 -0.21
CA PHE A 42 8.20 10.13 0.36
C PHE A 42 8.01 8.72 0.94
N THR A 43 8.37 7.68 0.19
CA THR A 43 8.31 6.29 0.68
C THR A 43 9.19 6.11 1.92
N GLU A 44 10.41 6.64 1.92
CA GLU A 44 11.31 6.59 3.10
C GLU A 44 10.68 7.25 4.33
N ASN A 45 10.07 8.42 4.17
CA ASN A 45 9.37 9.12 5.25
C ASN A 45 8.18 8.31 5.78
N VAL A 46 7.38 7.70 4.91
CA VAL A 46 6.28 6.82 5.33
C VAL A 46 6.79 5.68 6.21
N LEU A 47 7.87 5.01 5.80
CA LEU A 47 8.47 3.93 6.61
C LEU A 47 8.98 4.43 7.97
N GLU A 48 9.66 5.58 8.00
CA GLU A 48 10.16 6.16 9.25
C GLU A 48 9.01 6.54 10.19
N ARG A 49 7.94 7.14 9.68
CA ARG A 49 6.74 7.46 10.48
C ARG A 49 6.08 6.21 11.08
N TRP A 50 6.01 5.12 10.34
CA TRP A 50 5.51 3.85 10.89
C TRP A 50 6.43 3.27 11.95
N ALA A 51 7.75 3.36 11.77
CA ALA A 51 8.71 2.92 12.77
C ALA A 51 8.63 3.76 14.07
N GLU A 52 8.39 5.07 13.97
CA GLU A 52 8.20 5.96 15.12
C GLU A 52 6.96 5.58 15.97
N VAL A 53 5.93 5.01 15.35
CA VAL A 53 4.73 4.53 16.06
C VAL A 53 4.76 3.03 16.37
N GLY A 54 5.94 2.38 16.23
CA GLY A 54 6.19 1.04 16.75
C GLY A 54 6.03 -0.11 15.74
N TYR A 55 5.87 0.16 14.44
CA TYR A 55 5.80 -0.88 13.40
C TYR A 55 7.15 -1.13 12.75
N ALA A 56 7.51 -2.36 12.52
CA ALA A 56 8.57 -2.71 11.58
C ALA A 56 8.04 -2.49 10.16
N ALA A 57 8.48 -1.43 9.50
CA ALA A 57 7.95 -0.99 8.22
C ALA A 57 8.87 -1.42 7.07
N TYR A 58 8.28 -1.97 6.01
CA TYR A 58 8.98 -2.47 4.84
C TYR A 58 8.36 -1.95 3.56
N SER A 59 9.18 -1.73 2.52
CA SER A 59 8.71 -1.45 1.16
C SER A 59 9.59 -2.15 0.14
N HIS A 60 9.04 -2.48 -1.01
CA HIS A 60 9.76 -3.12 -2.11
C HIS A 60 9.62 -2.33 -3.41
N ASN A 61 10.61 -2.51 -4.29
CA ASN A 61 10.60 -1.88 -5.61
C ASN A 61 9.68 -2.66 -6.56
N LEU A 62 8.51 -2.12 -6.87
CA LEU A 62 7.54 -2.73 -7.81
C LEU A 62 8.07 -2.86 -9.25
N PHE A 63 9.13 -2.15 -9.60
CA PHE A 63 9.65 -2.07 -10.97
C PHE A 63 10.92 -2.89 -11.20
N HIS A 64 11.36 -3.69 -10.24
CA HIS A 64 12.67 -4.35 -10.23
C HIS A 64 12.96 -5.21 -11.47
N ARG A 65 11.94 -5.80 -12.12
CA ARG A 65 12.09 -6.59 -13.35
C ARG A 65 12.37 -5.76 -14.59
N GLN A 66 12.18 -4.43 -14.53
CA GLN A 66 12.33 -3.51 -15.65
C GLN A 66 13.68 -2.78 -15.64
N GLY A 67 14.49 -3.00 -14.59
CA GLY A 67 15.79 -2.37 -14.39
C GLY A 67 15.79 -1.33 -13.26
N PRO A 68 17.00 -0.89 -12.83
CA PRO A 68 17.17 -0.12 -11.60
C PRO A 68 16.55 1.29 -11.64
N ASP A 69 16.38 1.86 -12.82
CA ASP A 69 15.86 3.22 -12.99
C ASP A 69 14.38 3.27 -13.41
N ALA A 70 13.73 2.10 -13.52
CA ALA A 70 12.35 2.00 -13.95
C ALA A 70 11.40 2.64 -12.94
N LYS A 71 10.57 3.56 -13.41
CA LYS A 71 9.55 4.26 -12.62
C LYS A 71 8.59 5.04 -13.51
N GLY A 72 7.53 5.56 -12.90
CA GLY A 72 6.58 6.43 -13.58
C GLY A 72 5.60 5.69 -14.48
N ARG A 73 4.90 6.44 -15.32
CA ARG A 73 3.74 5.96 -16.08
C ARG A 73 4.07 4.82 -17.06
N GLU A 74 5.20 4.88 -17.73
CA GLU A 74 5.62 3.86 -18.68
C GLU A 74 5.86 2.53 -17.96
N ALA A 75 6.64 2.56 -16.89
CA ALA A 75 6.93 1.39 -16.07
C ALA A 75 5.65 0.78 -15.45
N LEU A 76 4.70 1.61 -15.00
CA LEU A 76 3.39 1.17 -14.52
C LEU A 76 2.60 0.39 -15.58
N GLY A 77 2.75 0.74 -16.85
CA GLY A 77 2.06 0.07 -17.97
C GLY A 77 2.52 -1.37 -18.21
N ILE A 78 3.70 -1.73 -17.75
CA ILE A 78 4.31 -3.05 -17.96
C ILE A 78 3.98 -4.03 -16.82
N LEU A 79 3.69 -3.53 -15.62
CA LEU A 79 3.40 -4.36 -14.44
C LEU A 79 2.19 -5.27 -14.66
N THR A 80 2.29 -6.49 -14.16
CA THR A 80 1.17 -7.45 -14.11
C THR A 80 0.74 -7.71 -12.67
N ASP A 81 -0.55 -7.97 -12.46
CA ASP A 81 -1.11 -8.23 -11.12
C ASP A 81 -0.49 -9.49 -10.50
N GLU A 82 -0.20 -10.51 -11.30
CA GLU A 82 0.47 -11.73 -10.85
C GLU A 82 1.88 -11.48 -10.31
N GLU A 83 2.68 -10.64 -11.00
CA GLU A 83 4.02 -10.26 -10.52
C GLU A 83 3.95 -9.44 -9.24
N LEU A 84 3.01 -8.47 -9.17
CA LEU A 84 2.82 -7.65 -7.98
C LEU A 84 2.45 -8.47 -6.73
N VAL A 85 1.61 -9.49 -6.89
CA VAL A 85 1.27 -10.41 -5.78
C VAL A 85 2.51 -11.19 -5.34
N ARG A 86 3.29 -11.79 -6.27
CA ARG A 86 4.53 -12.50 -5.91
C ARG A 86 5.55 -11.63 -5.19
N ASP A 87 5.66 -10.36 -5.58
CA ASP A 87 6.56 -9.41 -4.92
C ASP A 87 6.11 -9.12 -3.48
N CYS A 88 4.81 -8.94 -3.27
CA CYS A 88 4.24 -8.78 -1.93
C CYS A 88 4.43 -10.05 -1.08
N GLU A 89 4.21 -11.25 -1.63
CA GLU A 89 4.46 -12.52 -0.93
C GLU A 89 5.92 -12.65 -0.49
N ALA A 90 6.86 -12.31 -1.37
CA ALA A 90 8.29 -12.36 -1.06
C ALA A 90 8.65 -11.37 0.06
N LEU A 91 8.08 -10.15 0.04
CA LEU A 91 8.31 -9.17 1.09
C LEU A 91 7.69 -9.58 2.43
N VAL A 92 6.48 -10.15 2.41
CA VAL A 92 5.82 -10.72 3.60
C VAL A 92 6.68 -11.83 4.22
N ALA A 93 7.17 -12.76 3.41
CA ALA A 93 8.05 -13.82 3.89
C ALA A 93 9.35 -13.27 4.48
N HIS A 94 9.95 -12.27 3.85
CA HIS A 94 11.14 -11.59 4.37
C HIS A 94 10.87 -10.91 5.71
N ALA A 95 9.79 -10.16 5.85
CA ALA A 95 9.41 -9.49 7.09
C ALA A 95 9.19 -10.48 8.24
N ARG A 96 8.55 -11.63 7.97
CA ARG A 96 8.40 -12.72 8.94
C ARG A 96 9.71 -13.32 9.40
N THR A 97 10.72 -13.41 8.53
CA THR A 97 12.05 -13.87 8.93
C THR A 97 12.66 -13.00 10.04
N GLY A 98 12.44 -11.70 10.01
CA GLY A 98 12.92 -10.75 11.03
C GLY A 98 12.02 -10.63 12.26
N MET A 99 10.69 -10.67 12.07
CA MET A 99 9.69 -10.38 13.12
C MET A 99 9.01 -11.62 13.70
N GLY A 100 9.25 -12.80 13.14
CA GLY A 100 8.62 -14.08 13.55
C GLY A 100 7.45 -14.47 12.63
N GLU A 101 7.20 -15.79 12.55
CA GLU A 101 6.13 -16.35 11.69
C GLU A 101 4.74 -15.84 12.08
N ASP A 102 4.52 -15.58 13.37
CA ASP A 102 3.24 -15.07 13.90
C ASP A 102 3.15 -13.54 13.90
N ALA A 103 4.05 -12.84 13.18
CA ALA A 103 4.03 -11.39 13.12
C ALA A 103 2.66 -10.89 12.59
N LYS A 104 2.08 -9.94 13.31
CA LYS A 104 0.83 -9.28 12.90
C LYS A 104 1.12 -8.34 11.72
N LEU A 105 0.59 -8.67 10.55
CA LEU A 105 0.86 -7.98 9.29
C LEU A 105 -0.24 -6.99 8.96
N THR A 106 0.14 -5.78 8.59
CA THR A 106 -0.74 -4.79 7.95
C THR A 106 -0.11 -4.36 6.62
N ILE A 107 -0.94 -3.96 5.66
CA ILE A 107 -0.48 -3.52 4.35
C ILE A 107 -1.19 -2.23 3.96
N GLY A 108 -0.46 -1.35 3.32
CA GLY A 108 -1.00 -0.16 2.72
C GLY A 108 -0.18 0.30 1.52
N GLY A 109 -0.60 1.37 0.92
CA GLY A 109 0.16 1.95 -0.18
C GLY A 109 -0.49 3.18 -0.76
N HIS A 110 0.30 3.95 -1.46
CA HIS A 110 -0.07 5.24 -2.01
C HIS A 110 -0.16 5.20 -3.53
N CYS A 111 -1.19 5.81 -4.14
CA CYS A 111 -1.39 5.83 -5.58
C CYS A 111 -1.50 4.40 -6.15
N MET A 112 -0.59 4.02 -7.06
CA MET A 112 -0.49 2.62 -7.54
C MET A 112 -0.34 1.64 -6.37
N GLY A 113 0.38 2.02 -5.32
CA GLY A 113 0.55 1.21 -4.12
C GLY A 113 -0.76 0.93 -3.38
N GLY A 114 -1.70 1.87 -3.34
CA GLY A 114 -3.04 1.64 -2.77
C GLY A 114 -3.80 0.54 -3.51
N ARG A 115 -3.77 0.58 -4.84
CA ARG A 115 -4.29 -0.51 -5.67
C ARG A 115 -3.60 -1.86 -5.38
N VAL A 116 -2.27 -1.84 -5.23
CA VAL A 116 -1.49 -3.05 -4.93
C VAL A 116 -1.82 -3.58 -3.54
N ALA A 117 -2.03 -2.72 -2.55
CA ALA A 117 -2.45 -3.12 -1.21
C ALA A 117 -3.82 -3.83 -1.21
N LEU A 118 -4.80 -3.32 -1.97
CA LEU A 118 -6.10 -4.01 -2.15
C LEU A 118 -5.92 -5.35 -2.87
N LEU A 119 -5.11 -5.40 -3.92
CA LEU A 119 -4.80 -6.64 -4.65
C LEU A 119 -4.15 -7.68 -3.74
N ALA A 120 -3.15 -7.28 -2.97
CA ALA A 120 -2.46 -8.16 -2.02
C ALA A 120 -3.40 -8.62 -0.90
N GLY A 121 -4.23 -7.72 -0.35
CA GLY A 121 -5.24 -8.07 0.65
C GLY A 121 -6.28 -9.08 0.16
N ALA A 122 -6.57 -9.07 -1.16
CA ALA A 122 -7.49 -10.01 -1.79
C ALA A 122 -6.84 -11.34 -2.24
N SER A 123 -5.50 -11.42 -2.25
CA SER A 123 -4.74 -12.54 -2.81
C SER A 123 -3.88 -13.28 -1.79
N ILE A 124 -3.51 -12.63 -0.69
CA ILE A 124 -2.59 -13.14 0.34
C ILE A 124 -3.30 -13.14 1.68
N ASP A 125 -3.34 -14.28 2.33
CA ASP A 125 -3.96 -14.44 3.64
C ASP A 125 -3.07 -13.90 4.79
N GLY A 126 -3.71 -13.52 5.88
CA GLY A 126 -3.05 -13.23 7.14
C GLY A 126 -2.72 -11.76 7.38
N PHE A 127 -3.24 -10.85 6.57
CA PHE A 127 -3.26 -9.43 6.91
C PHE A 127 -4.34 -9.14 7.97
N TYR A 128 -4.01 -8.30 8.92
CA TYR A 128 -4.92 -7.79 9.95
C TYR A 128 -5.70 -6.56 9.51
N ALA A 129 -5.15 -5.78 8.59
CA ALA A 129 -5.81 -4.64 7.98
C ALA A 129 -5.13 -4.21 6.67
N VAL A 130 -5.91 -3.56 5.80
CA VAL A 130 -5.47 -2.98 4.52
C VAL A 130 -5.76 -1.48 4.52
N ALA A 131 -4.82 -0.67 4.02
CA ALA A 131 -5.02 0.77 3.80
C ALA A 131 -4.82 1.14 2.33
N ASP A 132 -5.78 1.84 1.75
CA ASP A 132 -5.71 2.40 0.41
C ASP A 132 -5.62 3.94 0.48
N PHE A 133 -4.45 4.49 0.12
CA PHE A 133 -4.26 5.92 0.01
C PHE A 133 -4.33 6.34 -1.46
N TRP A 134 -5.47 6.91 -1.88
CA TRP A 134 -5.79 7.34 -3.24
C TRP A 134 -5.40 6.33 -4.35
N GLY A 135 -5.61 5.05 -4.11
CA GLY A 135 -5.37 3.99 -5.08
C GLY A 135 -6.37 4.04 -6.22
N GLY A 136 -5.87 4.24 -7.43
CA GLY A 136 -6.71 4.30 -8.63
C GLY A 136 -6.61 3.04 -9.49
N ASN A 137 -7.37 3.03 -10.61
CA ASN A 137 -7.36 1.96 -11.61
C ASN A 137 -7.74 0.56 -11.06
N VAL A 138 -8.53 0.49 -10.00
CA VAL A 138 -9.00 -0.79 -9.44
C VAL A 138 -9.94 -1.55 -10.39
N MET A 139 -10.58 -0.85 -11.36
CA MET A 139 -11.39 -1.44 -12.44
C MET A 139 -10.57 -1.85 -13.67
N THR A 140 -9.24 -1.71 -13.63
CA THR A 140 -8.36 -2.06 -14.75
C THR A 140 -7.52 -3.28 -14.39
N ALA A 141 -7.69 -4.37 -15.15
CA ALA A 141 -6.85 -5.54 -15.00
C ALA A 141 -5.44 -5.29 -15.54
N LYS A 142 -4.43 -5.82 -14.87
CA LYS A 142 -3.03 -5.80 -15.31
C LYS A 142 -2.56 -7.23 -15.54
N GLY A 143 -2.58 -7.65 -16.78
CA GLY A 143 -2.21 -9.01 -17.22
C GLY A 143 -3.24 -9.57 -18.20
N ARG A 144 -2.83 -10.60 -18.94
CA ARG A 144 -3.73 -11.27 -19.90
C ARG A 144 -4.73 -12.10 -19.09
N ASP A 145 -6.02 -11.87 -19.36
CA ASP A 145 -7.13 -12.61 -18.74
C ASP A 145 -7.18 -12.51 -17.19
N ALA A 146 -6.48 -11.52 -16.61
CA ALA A 146 -6.52 -11.28 -15.17
C ALA A 146 -7.89 -10.63 -14.77
N PRO A 147 -8.42 -10.95 -13.58
CA PRO A 147 -9.56 -10.21 -13.03
C PRO A 147 -9.13 -8.78 -12.69
N THR A 148 -10.08 -7.87 -12.59
CA THR A 148 -9.81 -6.54 -12.03
C THR A 148 -9.71 -6.61 -10.51
N VAL A 149 -9.03 -5.65 -9.87
CA VAL A 149 -8.93 -5.63 -8.41
C VAL A 149 -10.31 -5.52 -7.77
N ILE A 150 -11.21 -4.73 -8.36
CA ILE A 150 -12.58 -4.59 -7.83
C ILE A 150 -13.37 -5.92 -7.87
N ASP A 151 -13.12 -6.80 -8.83
CA ASP A 151 -13.74 -8.13 -8.87
C ASP A 151 -13.21 -9.07 -7.75
N MET A 152 -12.04 -8.74 -7.19
CA MET A 152 -11.36 -9.55 -6.19
C MET A 152 -11.58 -9.07 -4.74
N VAL A 153 -12.02 -7.82 -4.51
CA VAL A 153 -12.10 -7.24 -3.17
C VAL A 153 -12.97 -8.05 -2.19
N GLY A 154 -13.91 -8.84 -2.71
CA GLY A 154 -14.70 -9.77 -1.90
C GLY A 154 -13.91 -10.90 -1.22
N ASN A 155 -12.66 -11.12 -1.62
CA ASN A 155 -11.76 -12.09 -0.99
C ASN A 155 -11.03 -11.49 0.22
N ILE A 156 -11.07 -10.17 0.44
CA ILE A 156 -10.42 -9.53 1.57
C ILE A 156 -11.14 -9.95 2.87
N THR A 157 -10.40 -10.55 3.79
CA THR A 157 -10.93 -11.11 5.04
C THR A 157 -10.68 -10.23 6.27
N CYS A 158 -9.97 -9.12 6.11
CA CYS A 158 -9.65 -8.16 7.16
C CYS A 158 -10.28 -6.78 6.88
N PRO A 159 -10.37 -5.88 7.87
CA PRO A 159 -10.90 -4.54 7.64
C PRO A 159 -10.04 -3.70 6.71
N VAL A 160 -10.71 -2.83 5.93
CA VAL A 160 -10.10 -1.92 4.96
C VAL A 160 -10.36 -0.48 5.35
N ILE A 161 -9.33 0.38 5.29
CA ILE A 161 -9.48 1.82 5.39
C ILE A 161 -9.01 2.50 4.10
N GLY A 162 -9.74 3.51 3.63
CA GLY A 162 -9.39 4.25 2.42
C GLY A 162 -9.38 5.76 2.64
N PHE A 163 -8.48 6.47 1.94
CA PHE A 163 -8.31 7.91 2.02
C PHE A 163 -8.25 8.51 0.61
N PHE A 164 -9.25 9.31 0.25
CA PHE A 164 -9.43 9.81 -1.11
C PHE A 164 -9.72 11.30 -1.15
N GLY A 165 -9.13 11.99 -2.12
CA GLY A 165 -9.47 13.38 -2.40
C GLY A 165 -10.67 13.49 -3.35
N ASN A 166 -11.63 14.39 -3.04
CA ASN A 166 -12.79 14.61 -3.90
C ASN A 166 -12.47 15.36 -5.20
N ASP A 167 -11.28 15.98 -5.29
CA ASP A 167 -10.78 16.65 -6.49
C ASP A 167 -9.83 15.76 -7.31
N ASP A 168 -9.74 14.46 -6.99
CA ASP A 168 -8.91 13.50 -7.72
C ASP A 168 -9.63 13.02 -9.00
N GLY A 169 -8.87 12.86 -10.06
CA GLY A 169 -9.36 12.29 -11.31
C GLY A 169 -9.05 10.79 -11.48
N ASN A 170 -8.21 10.22 -10.58
CA ASN A 170 -7.88 8.79 -10.57
C ASN A 170 -7.29 8.33 -9.22
N PRO A 171 -8.13 7.81 -8.31
CA PRO A 171 -9.53 7.46 -8.52
C PRO A 171 -10.43 8.69 -8.55
N ALA A 172 -11.35 8.74 -9.50
CA ALA A 172 -12.44 9.72 -9.48
C ALA A 172 -13.42 9.40 -8.34
N PRO A 173 -14.17 10.40 -7.83
CA PRO A 173 -15.17 10.16 -6.79
C PRO A 173 -16.11 9.00 -7.07
N GLU A 174 -16.54 8.84 -8.32
CA GLU A 174 -17.41 7.76 -8.77
C GLU A 174 -16.74 6.38 -8.71
N ASP A 175 -15.43 6.32 -8.92
CA ASP A 175 -14.66 5.08 -8.79
C ASP A 175 -14.54 4.65 -7.33
N VAL A 176 -14.37 5.63 -6.42
CA VAL A 176 -14.38 5.38 -4.97
C VAL A 176 -15.77 4.91 -4.52
N ASP A 177 -16.87 5.52 -5.04
CA ASP A 177 -18.24 5.09 -4.74
C ASP A 177 -18.48 3.63 -5.19
N ARG A 178 -17.92 3.24 -6.33
CA ARG A 178 -18.02 1.84 -6.84
C ARG A 178 -17.24 0.86 -5.96
N LEU A 179 -16.04 1.23 -5.52
CA LEU A 179 -15.25 0.41 -4.62
C LEU A 179 -15.94 0.23 -3.26
N ASP A 180 -16.49 1.32 -2.70
CA ASP A 180 -17.27 1.30 -1.45
C ASP A 180 -18.48 0.37 -1.56
N ALA A 181 -19.24 0.50 -2.66
CA ALA A 181 -20.40 -0.34 -2.92
C ALA A 181 -20.02 -1.83 -3.07
N GLU A 182 -18.89 -2.13 -3.72
CA GLU A 182 -18.45 -3.50 -3.94
C GLU A 182 -17.95 -4.17 -2.65
N LEU A 183 -17.18 -3.46 -1.84
CA LEU A 183 -16.79 -3.94 -0.50
C LEU A 183 -18.04 -4.18 0.38
N SER A 184 -18.99 -3.26 0.37
CA SER A 184 -20.27 -3.41 1.06
C SER A 184 -21.05 -4.63 0.57
N ARG A 185 -21.14 -4.85 -0.72
CA ARG A 185 -21.83 -5.99 -1.34
C ARG A 185 -21.28 -7.33 -0.88
N HIS A 186 -19.98 -7.40 -0.65
CA HIS A 186 -19.29 -8.59 -0.17
C HIS A 186 -19.23 -8.71 1.37
N GLY A 187 -19.72 -7.71 2.11
CA GLY A 187 -19.68 -7.68 3.56
C GLY A 187 -18.28 -7.46 4.14
N VAL A 188 -17.35 -6.93 3.36
CA VAL A 188 -16.02 -6.55 3.85
C VAL A 188 -16.15 -5.31 4.73
N THR A 189 -15.67 -5.40 5.97
CA THR A 189 -15.66 -4.26 6.89
C THR A 189 -14.72 -3.19 6.34
N HIS A 190 -15.23 -1.98 6.10
CA HIS A 190 -14.39 -0.90 5.59
C HIS A 190 -14.87 0.48 6.04
N THR A 191 -13.95 1.47 5.94
CA THR A 191 -14.23 2.87 6.21
C THR A 191 -13.46 3.74 5.23
N PHE A 192 -14.17 4.62 4.50
CA PHE A 192 -13.56 5.56 3.56
C PHE A 192 -13.65 6.99 4.07
N HIS A 193 -12.53 7.70 4.03
CA HIS A 193 -12.41 9.11 4.33
C HIS A 193 -12.21 9.91 3.05
N ARG A 194 -13.07 10.91 2.83
CA ARG A 194 -13.09 11.73 1.62
C ARG A 194 -12.78 13.17 1.99
N TYR A 195 -11.88 13.80 1.26
CA TYR A 195 -11.36 15.13 1.57
C TYR A 195 -11.67 16.12 0.44
N ASP A 196 -12.50 17.11 0.75
CA ASP A 196 -12.75 18.25 -0.14
C ASP A 196 -11.48 19.09 -0.30
N GLY A 197 -11.24 19.61 -1.51
CA GLY A 197 -10.06 20.41 -1.83
C GLY A 197 -8.74 19.64 -1.89
N ALA A 198 -8.81 18.31 -1.81
CA ALA A 198 -7.69 17.42 -2.00
C ALA A 198 -7.83 16.64 -3.32
N GLY A 199 -6.75 16.60 -4.07
CA GLY A 199 -6.64 15.81 -5.31
C GLY A 199 -5.67 14.64 -5.13
N HIS A 200 -5.21 14.09 -6.26
CA HIS A 200 -4.25 12.99 -6.26
C HIS A 200 -2.96 13.34 -5.52
N ALA A 201 -2.45 12.39 -4.73
CA ALA A 201 -1.20 12.54 -3.97
C ALA A 201 -1.22 13.67 -2.92
N PHE A 202 -2.35 13.96 -2.30
CA PHE A 202 -2.52 15.02 -1.31
C PHE A 202 -1.64 14.86 -0.05
N GLN A 203 -1.13 13.67 0.22
CA GLN A 203 -0.19 13.41 1.33
C GLN A 203 1.28 13.54 0.93
N ASN A 204 1.59 13.60 -0.37
CA ASN A 204 2.96 13.62 -0.86
C ASN A 204 3.56 15.04 -0.75
N PHE A 205 4.31 15.29 0.32
CA PHE A 205 4.97 16.57 0.58
C PHE A 205 6.06 16.94 -0.45
N LEU A 206 6.55 15.98 -1.26
CA LEU A 206 7.46 16.26 -2.37
C LEU A 206 6.73 16.89 -3.56
N ASN A 207 5.41 16.88 -3.56
CA ASN A 207 4.57 17.53 -4.57
C ASN A 207 3.79 18.69 -3.92
N GLU A 208 4.45 19.82 -3.72
CA GLU A 208 3.90 21.00 -3.05
C GLU A 208 2.56 21.47 -3.64
N ALA A 209 2.37 21.32 -4.96
CA ALA A 209 1.13 21.74 -5.63
C ALA A 209 -0.10 20.94 -5.13
N ASN A 210 0.09 19.65 -4.86
CA ASN A 210 -0.98 18.74 -4.45
C ASN A 210 -1.03 18.51 -2.93
N TYR A 211 0.07 18.77 -2.22
CA TYR A 211 0.15 18.52 -0.78
C TYR A 211 -0.90 19.33 0.01
N ARG A 212 -1.59 18.64 0.89
CA ARG A 212 -2.60 19.22 1.80
C ARG A 212 -2.28 18.74 3.22
N GLU A 213 -1.51 19.55 3.94
CA GLU A 213 -0.98 19.19 5.27
C GLU A 213 -2.06 18.74 6.24
N SER A 214 -3.15 19.51 6.37
CA SER A 214 -4.24 19.19 7.30
C SER A 214 -4.90 17.86 7.01
N GLN A 215 -5.20 17.57 5.73
CA GLN A 215 -5.81 16.31 5.29
C GLN A 215 -4.81 15.16 5.41
N SER A 216 -3.53 15.42 5.16
CA SER A 216 -2.45 14.44 5.31
C SER A 216 -2.32 13.98 6.76
N GLU A 217 -2.25 14.90 7.70
CA GLU A 217 -2.10 14.58 9.13
C GLU A 217 -3.37 13.93 9.71
N ASP A 218 -4.55 14.35 9.27
CA ASP A 218 -5.82 13.71 9.66
C ASP A 218 -5.86 12.25 9.16
N ALA A 219 -5.49 11.99 7.89
CA ALA A 219 -5.43 10.63 7.34
C ALA A 219 -4.42 9.78 8.10
N TRP A 220 -3.25 10.35 8.43
CA TRP A 220 -2.22 9.67 9.20
C TRP A 220 -2.70 9.26 10.60
N GLY A 221 -3.31 10.18 11.35
CA GLY A 221 -3.86 9.86 12.67
C GLY A 221 -4.92 8.76 12.64
N LYS A 222 -5.78 8.78 11.61
CA LYS A 222 -6.85 7.79 11.43
C LYS A 222 -6.31 6.40 11.10
N VAL A 223 -5.32 6.28 10.21
CA VAL A 223 -4.78 4.97 9.84
C VAL A 223 -4.02 4.32 11.00
N ILE A 224 -3.28 5.11 11.79
CA ILE A 224 -2.61 4.59 12.99
C ILE A 224 -3.64 4.01 13.97
N THR A 225 -4.72 4.75 14.24
CA THR A 225 -5.79 4.29 15.13
C THR A 225 -6.44 3.03 14.59
N PHE A 226 -6.81 3.03 13.31
CA PHE A 226 -7.48 1.90 12.66
C PHE A 226 -6.62 0.62 12.69
N PHE A 227 -5.34 0.73 12.41
CA PHE A 227 -4.43 -0.43 12.48
C PHE A 227 -4.21 -0.90 13.92
N GLY A 228 -4.10 0.05 14.87
CA GLY A 228 -4.01 -0.28 16.30
C GLY A 228 -5.22 -1.09 16.77
N ASP A 229 -6.43 -0.68 16.40
CA ASP A 229 -7.68 -1.38 16.73
C ASP A 229 -7.75 -2.78 16.08
N ALA A 230 -7.29 -2.91 14.83
CA ALA A 230 -7.26 -4.20 14.12
C ALA A 230 -6.25 -5.20 14.71
N LEU A 231 -5.22 -4.71 15.41
CA LEU A 231 -4.19 -5.55 16.03
C LEU A 231 -4.50 -5.90 17.50
N ALA A 232 -5.48 -5.23 18.11
CA ALA A 232 -5.86 -5.48 19.51
C ALA A 232 -6.53 -6.84 19.67
#